data_133ac135b94ed1afc63bc779ef4a574b
#
_entry.id   133ac135b94ed1afc63bc779ef4a574b
#
_cell.length_a   1.000
_cell.length_b   1.000
_cell.length_c   1.000
_cell.angle_alpha   90.00
_cell.angle_beta   90.00
_cell.angle_gamma   90.00
#
_symmetry.space_group_name_H-M   'P 1'
#
loop_
_entity.id
_entity.type
_entity.pdbx_description
1 polymer ?
#
loop_
_entity_poly.entity_id
_entity_poly.type
_entity_poly.pdbx_seq_one_letter_code
_entity_poly.pdbx_strand_id
1 'polypeptide(L)'
;MQLNKLRIKKIKGDASFRSFYRKEKNNKKSIIVYCTKEKEKNLLVYDAINKLLIKNKVLAPKLYKENYKKNFIEIEDFGDDTVFKLLKKKRSDKIDLYKQSIDLLNKIQKIKQNKIKNFKGVTYKVSIYDNDKLFKESKLFCDWYAKKYITKKKLESFNIKINKQIKFLLTNLKSKNDILVHRDFHVSNLMIYKKKLATIDTQDALIGNRAYDLASLIDDVRYKSNNKLKDDIYNYYLKLNKHKINKVILLNDFEILSVLRNMKIIGIFVRLAVRDKKKTYLKLIPYAWKLIELRTQNNQIFDGLKRVLDINFPKKIRNLKWKLRLH
;
A
#
# COMPACT_ATOMS: atom_id res chain seq x y z
N MET A 1 29.75 -36.46 -7.20
CA MET A 1 29.11 -35.47 -8.13
C MET A 1 27.74 -35.13 -7.63
N GLN A 2 27.58 -34.00 -6.87
CA GLN A 2 26.25 -33.55 -6.44
C GLN A 2 25.51 -33.01 -7.66
N LEU A 3 24.45 -33.70 -8.06
CA LEU A 3 23.54 -33.25 -9.11
C LEU A 3 23.03 -31.83 -8.80
N ASN A 4 23.28 -30.91 -9.72
CA ASN A 4 22.81 -29.53 -9.73
C ASN A 4 21.26 -29.49 -9.70
N LYS A 5 20.62 -29.70 -8.53
CA LYS A 5 19.16 -29.67 -8.39
C LYS A 5 18.66 -28.24 -8.48
N LEU A 6 18.15 -27.86 -9.65
CA LEU A 6 17.36 -26.64 -9.80
C LEU A 6 15.96 -26.90 -9.18
N ARG A 7 15.60 -26.12 -8.16
CA ARG A 7 14.26 -26.12 -7.56
C ARG A 7 13.56 -24.81 -7.86
N ILE A 8 12.33 -24.88 -8.35
CA ILE A 8 11.46 -23.71 -8.59
C ILE A 8 10.15 -23.94 -7.84
N LYS A 9 9.81 -23.06 -6.92
CA LYS A 9 8.58 -23.13 -6.13
C LYS A 9 7.79 -21.83 -6.30
N LYS A 10 6.51 -21.95 -6.66
CA LYS A 10 5.60 -20.80 -6.73
C LYS A 10 5.40 -20.21 -5.36
N ILE A 11 5.58 -18.88 -5.24
CA ILE A 11 5.28 -18.12 -4.03
C ILE A 11 3.84 -17.63 -4.16
N LYS A 12 3.09 -17.73 -3.07
CA LYS A 12 1.74 -17.20 -3.02
C LYS A 12 1.81 -15.68 -3.10
N GLY A 13 1.55 -15.13 -4.28
CA GLY A 13 1.47 -13.67 -4.51
C GLY A 13 0.20 -13.10 -3.91
N ASP A 14 0.26 -11.84 -3.54
CA ASP A 14 -0.89 -11.05 -3.09
C ASP A 14 -1.77 -10.64 -4.32
N ALA A 15 -2.40 -9.52 -4.32
CA ALA A 15 -3.38 -9.05 -5.33
C ALA A 15 -2.78 -8.67 -6.71
N SER A 16 -1.62 -9.20 -7.08
CA SER A 16 -0.89 -8.86 -8.31
C SER A 16 -1.28 -9.76 -9.50
N PHE A 17 -1.18 -9.20 -10.73
CA PHE A 17 -1.22 -9.97 -11.98
C PHE A 17 0.14 -10.61 -12.32
N ARG A 18 1.16 -10.35 -11.51
CA ARG A 18 2.49 -10.99 -11.57
C ARG A 18 2.46 -12.31 -10.82
N SER A 19 3.24 -13.27 -11.33
CA SER A 19 3.52 -14.53 -10.64
C SER A 19 4.96 -14.51 -10.11
N PHE A 20 5.13 -14.96 -8.89
CA PHE A 20 6.43 -15.00 -8.22
C PHE A 20 6.83 -16.44 -7.98
N TYR A 21 8.08 -16.77 -8.30
CA TYR A 21 8.63 -18.09 -8.07
C TYR A 21 9.99 -17.98 -7.39
N ARG A 22 10.19 -18.70 -6.30
CA ARG A 22 11.51 -18.84 -5.68
C ARG A 22 12.29 -19.91 -6.43
N LYS A 23 13.44 -19.52 -6.93
CA LYS A 23 14.41 -20.38 -7.59
C LYS A 23 15.55 -20.66 -6.61
N GLU A 24 15.92 -21.91 -6.47
CA GLU A 24 17.08 -22.33 -5.68
C GLU A 24 18.00 -23.19 -6.56
N LYS A 25 19.26 -22.76 -6.69
CA LYS A 25 20.30 -23.46 -7.45
C LYS A 25 21.63 -23.29 -6.69
N ASN A 26 22.31 -24.42 -6.36
CA ASN A 26 23.59 -24.41 -5.65
C ASN A 26 23.56 -23.55 -4.36
N ASN A 27 22.54 -23.75 -3.52
CA ASN A 27 22.29 -22.99 -2.28
C ASN A 27 22.10 -21.47 -2.45
N LYS A 28 22.03 -20.97 -3.70
CA LYS A 28 21.69 -19.58 -3.98
C LYS A 28 20.20 -19.47 -4.28
N LYS A 29 19.55 -18.47 -3.64
CA LYS A 29 18.12 -18.21 -3.81
C LYS A 29 17.90 -16.91 -4.57
N SER A 30 16.89 -16.91 -5.44
CA SER A 30 16.44 -15.74 -6.18
C SER A 30 14.94 -15.82 -6.42
N ILE A 31 14.33 -14.70 -6.77
CA ILE A 31 12.92 -14.61 -7.11
C ILE A 31 12.77 -14.35 -8.61
N ILE A 32 12.02 -15.22 -9.31
CA ILE A 32 11.58 -14.97 -10.68
C ILE A 32 10.25 -14.23 -10.60
N VAL A 33 10.21 -13.04 -11.18
CA VAL A 33 8.99 -12.24 -11.36
C VAL A 33 8.55 -12.41 -12.80
N TYR A 34 7.43 -13.07 -13.00
CA TYR A 34 6.85 -13.34 -14.31
C TYR A 34 5.56 -12.55 -14.51
N CYS A 35 5.42 -11.92 -15.66
CA CYS A 35 4.28 -11.11 -16.03
C CYS A 35 3.73 -11.53 -17.39
N THR A 36 2.64 -12.29 -17.42
CA THR A 36 2.07 -12.90 -18.65
C THR A 36 1.77 -11.88 -19.76
N LYS A 37 1.34 -10.70 -19.36
CA LYS A 37 1.13 -9.56 -20.26
C LYS A 37 1.73 -8.34 -19.57
N GLU A 38 2.88 -7.89 -20.03
CA GLU A 38 3.49 -6.69 -19.51
C GLU A 38 2.75 -5.46 -20.05
N LYS A 39 1.58 -5.20 -19.46
CA LYS A 39 0.90 -3.94 -19.67
C LYS A 39 1.71 -2.83 -19.02
N GLU A 40 1.87 -1.71 -19.75
CA GLU A 40 2.50 -0.49 -19.21
C GLU A 40 3.97 -0.65 -18.80
N LYS A 41 4.67 -1.61 -19.39
CA LYS A 41 6.11 -1.84 -19.13
C LYS A 41 6.45 -2.07 -17.67
N ASN A 42 5.62 -2.82 -16.95
CA ASN A 42 5.67 -3.00 -15.51
C ASN A 42 7.00 -3.56 -14.97
N LEU A 43 7.64 -4.52 -15.65
CA LEU A 43 8.96 -5.04 -15.28
C LEU A 43 10.05 -3.97 -15.41
N LEU A 44 9.94 -3.08 -16.40
CA LEU A 44 10.86 -1.95 -16.59
C LEU A 44 10.72 -0.93 -15.46
N VAL A 45 9.48 -0.66 -15.03
CA VAL A 45 9.19 0.24 -13.91
C VAL A 45 9.67 -0.37 -12.60
N TYR A 46 9.44 -1.67 -12.40
CA TYR A 46 9.91 -2.41 -11.23
C TYR A 46 11.42 -2.28 -11.04
N ASP A 47 12.21 -2.52 -12.11
CA ASP A 47 13.65 -2.36 -12.08
C ASP A 47 14.07 -0.89 -11.85
N ALA A 48 13.43 0.05 -12.55
CA ALA A 48 13.74 1.47 -12.42
C ALA A 48 13.57 1.96 -10.96
N ILE A 49 12.45 1.65 -10.33
CA ILE A 49 12.17 2.06 -8.95
C ILE A 49 13.14 1.37 -7.98
N ASN A 50 13.38 0.06 -8.13
CA ASN A 50 14.36 -0.64 -7.29
C ASN A 50 15.75 -0.02 -7.40
N LYS A 51 16.22 0.29 -8.61
CA LYS A 51 17.50 0.99 -8.83
C LYS A 51 17.53 2.37 -8.17
N LEU A 52 16.42 3.14 -8.26
CA LEU A 52 16.31 4.44 -7.60
C LEU A 52 16.48 4.30 -6.08
N LEU A 53 15.80 3.33 -5.47
CA LEU A 53 15.88 3.05 -4.03
C LEU A 53 17.30 2.62 -3.63
N ILE A 54 17.89 1.66 -4.35
CA ILE A 54 19.23 1.11 -4.06
C ILE A 54 20.29 2.21 -4.16
N LYS A 55 20.24 3.07 -5.20
CA LYS A 55 21.15 4.21 -5.38
C LYS A 55 21.10 5.16 -4.19
N ASN A 56 19.94 5.27 -3.54
CA ASN A 56 19.74 6.10 -2.36
C ASN A 56 19.85 5.31 -1.02
N LYS A 57 20.58 4.19 -1.02
CA LYS A 57 20.89 3.36 0.16
C LYS A 57 19.63 2.79 0.85
N VAL A 58 18.52 2.65 0.13
CA VAL A 58 17.33 1.92 0.56
C VAL A 58 17.41 0.50 0.02
N LEU A 59 17.25 -0.50 0.88
CA LEU A 59 17.26 -1.91 0.47
C LEU A 59 15.97 -2.23 -0.29
N ALA A 60 16.16 -2.56 -1.57
CA ALA A 60 15.14 -3.08 -2.48
C ALA A 60 15.75 -4.22 -3.31
N PRO A 61 14.97 -5.16 -3.87
CA PRO A 61 15.51 -6.32 -4.58
C PRO A 61 16.39 -5.91 -5.77
N LYS A 62 17.65 -6.38 -5.80
CA LYS A 62 18.55 -6.17 -6.93
C LYS A 62 18.12 -7.03 -8.12
N LEU A 63 18.24 -6.49 -9.31
CA LEU A 63 18.11 -7.26 -10.54
C LEU A 63 19.35 -8.13 -10.74
N TYR A 64 19.16 -9.46 -10.88
CA TYR A 64 20.23 -10.41 -11.20
C TYR A 64 20.28 -10.73 -12.68
N LYS A 65 19.08 -10.93 -13.29
CA LYS A 65 18.98 -11.28 -14.71
C LYS A 65 17.66 -10.77 -15.27
N GLU A 66 17.65 -10.35 -16.51
CA GLU A 66 16.45 -10.05 -17.27
C GLU A 66 16.25 -11.07 -18.41
N ASN A 67 15.03 -11.42 -18.69
CA ASN A 67 14.61 -12.07 -19.92
C ASN A 67 13.27 -11.46 -20.33
N TYR A 68 13.36 -10.21 -20.76
CA TYR A 68 12.19 -9.39 -21.08
C TYR A 68 11.39 -9.96 -22.26
N LYS A 69 12.06 -10.60 -23.23
CA LYS A 69 11.41 -11.30 -24.35
C LYS A 69 10.50 -12.42 -23.87
N LYS A 70 10.82 -13.08 -22.75
CA LYS A 70 10.02 -14.14 -22.12
C LYS A 70 9.20 -13.63 -20.93
N ASN A 71 9.02 -12.33 -20.80
CA ASN A 71 8.20 -11.66 -19.78
C ASN A 71 8.60 -11.96 -18.32
N PHE A 72 9.90 -12.11 -18.02
CA PHE A 72 10.35 -12.29 -16.64
C PHE A 72 11.67 -11.57 -16.34
N ILE A 73 11.86 -11.32 -15.06
CA ILE A 73 13.14 -10.89 -14.46
C ILE A 73 13.46 -11.79 -13.27
N GLU A 74 14.75 -11.92 -12.96
CA GLU A 74 15.25 -12.61 -11.77
C GLU A 74 15.86 -11.58 -10.83
N ILE A 75 15.39 -11.54 -9.59
CA ILE A 75 15.77 -10.54 -8.59
C ILE A 75 16.23 -11.20 -7.29
N GLU A 76 16.83 -10.39 -6.41
CA GLU A 76 17.27 -10.80 -5.08
C GLU A 76 16.10 -11.33 -4.23
N ASP A 77 16.35 -12.42 -3.49
CA ASP A 77 15.40 -13.00 -2.54
C ASP A 77 15.73 -12.52 -1.12
N PHE A 78 14.80 -11.80 -0.51
CA PHE A 78 14.91 -11.34 0.88
C PHE A 78 14.40 -12.35 1.91
N GLY A 79 14.04 -13.55 1.47
CA GLY A 79 13.53 -14.61 2.35
C GLY A 79 12.04 -14.44 2.66
N ASP A 80 11.65 -14.82 3.89
CA ASP A 80 10.24 -14.93 4.28
C ASP A 80 9.86 -14.06 5.49
N ASP A 81 10.81 -13.35 6.10
CA ASP A 81 10.59 -12.56 7.31
C ASP A 81 10.08 -11.16 7.00
N THR A 82 8.74 -11.04 6.93
CA THR A 82 8.08 -9.73 6.86
C THR A 82 7.91 -9.12 8.25
N VAL A 83 7.85 -7.79 8.34
CA VAL A 83 7.49 -7.09 9.58
C VAL A 83 6.14 -7.59 10.10
N PHE A 84 5.18 -7.87 9.20
CA PHE A 84 3.89 -8.47 9.58
C PHE A 84 4.02 -9.79 10.34
N LYS A 85 4.90 -10.70 9.89
CA LYS A 85 5.14 -11.97 10.58
C LYS A 85 5.78 -11.76 11.95
N LEU A 86 6.74 -10.81 12.03
CA LEU A 86 7.40 -10.50 13.28
C LEU A 86 6.48 -9.87 14.30
N LEU A 87 5.62 -8.92 13.87
CA LEU A 87 4.63 -8.29 14.75
C LEU A 87 3.64 -9.29 15.38
N LYS A 88 3.46 -10.47 14.76
CA LYS A 88 2.63 -11.56 15.30
C LYS A 88 3.34 -12.43 16.31
N LYS A 89 4.66 -12.38 16.42
CA LYS A 89 5.43 -13.14 17.42
C LYS A 89 5.21 -12.49 18.80
N LYS A 90 4.95 -13.32 19.83
CA LYS A 90 4.65 -12.83 21.19
C LYS A 90 5.78 -11.99 21.81
N ARG A 91 7.05 -12.33 21.50
CA ARG A 91 8.26 -11.69 22.07
C ARG A 91 8.85 -10.59 21.19
N SER A 92 8.14 -10.11 20.15
CA SER A 92 8.67 -9.03 19.33
C SER A 92 8.47 -7.68 19.99
N ASP A 93 9.49 -6.83 19.96
CA ASP A 93 9.34 -5.41 20.28
C ASP A 93 8.63 -4.72 19.10
N LYS A 94 7.32 -4.50 19.30
CA LYS A 94 6.47 -3.93 18.25
C LYS A 94 6.81 -2.48 17.97
N ILE A 95 7.12 -1.72 19.02
CA ILE A 95 7.42 -0.29 18.84
C ILE A 95 8.76 -0.11 18.12
N ASP A 96 9.75 -0.96 18.40
CA ASP A 96 11.05 -0.92 17.69
C ASP A 96 10.89 -1.27 16.21
N LEU A 97 10.12 -2.31 15.87
CA LEU A 97 9.83 -2.66 14.46
C LEU A 97 9.16 -1.50 13.70
N TYR A 98 8.24 -0.79 14.35
CA TYR A 98 7.60 0.37 13.74
C TYR A 98 8.56 1.57 13.65
N LYS A 99 9.40 1.82 14.66
CA LYS A 99 10.43 2.88 14.59
C LYS A 99 11.39 2.64 13.43
N GLN A 100 11.90 1.42 13.28
CA GLN A 100 12.73 1.05 12.12
C GLN A 100 11.96 1.25 10.79
N SER A 101 10.65 0.93 10.75
CA SER A 101 9.83 1.18 9.56
C SER A 101 9.69 2.68 9.24
N ILE A 102 9.57 3.52 10.25
CA ILE A 102 9.55 4.98 10.09
C ILE A 102 10.92 5.51 9.63
N ASP A 103 12.02 4.95 10.14
CA ASP A 103 13.37 5.32 9.69
C ASP A 103 13.57 4.98 8.20
N LEU A 104 13.07 3.82 7.76
CA LEU A 104 13.06 3.44 6.34
C LEU A 104 12.19 4.39 5.52
N LEU A 105 10.99 4.72 6.00
CA LEU A 105 10.09 5.68 5.35
C LEU A 105 10.78 7.04 5.17
N ASN A 106 11.43 7.55 6.21
CA ASN A 106 12.19 8.79 6.14
C ASN A 106 13.33 8.76 5.12
N LYS A 107 14.02 7.62 4.97
CA LYS A 107 15.04 7.45 3.93
C LYS A 107 14.43 7.54 2.53
N ILE A 108 13.30 6.87 2.30
CA ILE A 108 12.57 6.94 1.03
C ILE A 108 12.12 8.37 0.73
N GLN A 109 11.56 9.07 1.71
CA GLN A 109 11.05 10.43 1.56
C GLN A 109 12.14 11.51 1.35
N LYS A 110 13.40 11.20 1.65
CA LYS A 110 14.54 12.07 1.35
C LYS A 110 15.00 11.99 -0.10
N ILE A 111 14.54 11.01 -0.87
CA ILE A 111 14.91 10.83 -2.27
C ILE A 111 14.31 11.97 -3.11
N LYS A 112 15.16 12.81 -3.69
CA LYS A 112 14.74 13.93 -4.56
C LYS A 112 14.83 13.57 -6.05
N GLN A 113 15.60 12.54 -6.39
CA GLN A 113 15.72 12.06 -7.76
C GLN A 113 14.40 11.43 -8.20
N ASN A 114 13.88 11.83 -9.34
CA ASN A 114 12.64 11.30 -9.92
C ASN A 114 12.82 10.71 -11.33
N LYS A 115 14.07 10.58 -11.79
CA LYS A 115 14.41 9.97 -13.09
C LYS A 115 15.48 8.92 -12.89
N ILE A 116 15.35 7.76 -13.55
CA ILE A 116 16.29 6.65 -13.46
C ILE A 116 16.22 5.79 -14.72
N LYS A 117 17.37 5.28 -15.20
CA LYS A 117 17.40 4.34 -16.32
C LYS A 117 17.05 2.92 -15.86
N ASN A 118 16.14 2.25 -16.57
CA ASN A 118 15.84 0.84 -16.38
C ASN A 118 16.89 -0.06 -17.08
N PHE A 119 16.73 -1.39 -17.02
CA PHE A 119 17.68 -2.33 -17.62
C PHE A 119 17.74 -2.29 -19.16
N LYS A 120 16.80 -1.63 -19.81
CA LYS A 120 16.84 -1.36 -21.27
C LYS A 120 17.51 -0.02 -21.60
N GLY A 121 18.09 0.66 -20.62
CA GLY A 121 18.69 1.98 -20.81
C GLY A 121 17.69 3.13 -20.95
N VAL A 122 16.39 2.84 -20.96
CA VAL A 122 15.32 3.84 -21.09
C VAL A 122 15.12 4.58 -19.78
N THR A 123 15.10 5.90 -19.83
CA THR A 123 14.83 6.74 -18.67
C THR A 123 13.36 6.65 -18.27
N TYR A 124 13.11 6.22 -17.05
CA TYR A 124 11.80 6.28 -16.39
C TYR A 124 11.73 7.54 -15.53
N LYS A 125 10.66 8.33 -15.71
CA LYS A 125 10.33 9.47 -14.86
C LYS A 125 9.17 9.08 -13.96
N VAL A 126 9.36 9.18 -12.65
CA VAL A 126 8.32 8.90 -11.64
C VAL A 126 7.21 9.93 -11.76
N SER A 127 5.99 9.47 -12.00
CA SER A 127 4.81 10.33 -12.18
C SER A 127 4.32 10.92 -10.85
N ILE A 128 3.54 12.00 -10.92
CA ILE A 128 2.90 12.61 -9.75
C ILE A 128 1.66 11.82 -9.34
N TYR A 129 1.49 11.65 -8.04
CA TYR A 129 0.29 11.10 -7.40
C TYR A 129 -0.63 12.27 -7.05
N ASP A 130 -1.31 12.76 -8.06
CA ASP A 130 -2.21 13.90 -8.01
C ASP A 130 -3.60 13.55 -7.43
N ASN A 131 -4.43 14.58 -7.27
CA ASN A 131 -5.79 14.42 -6.75
C ASN A 131 -6.67 13.57 -7.68
N ASP A 132 -6.43 13.56 -8.99
CA ASP A 132 -7.20 12.73 -9.93
C ASP A 132 -6.93 11.25 -9.73
N LYS A 133 -5.66 10.87 -9.52
CA LYS A 133 -5.29 9.47 -9.20
C LYS A 133 -5.86 9.05 -7.85
N LEU A 134 -5.74 9.91 -6.82
CA LEU A 134 -6.32 9.67 -5.50
C LEU A 134 -7.85 9.53 -5.56
N PHE A 135 -8.52 10.36 -6.36
CA PHE A 135 -9.96 10.28 -6.58
C PHE A 135 -10.35 8.95 -7.24
N LYS A 136 -9.70 8.60 -8.36
CA LYS A 136 -9.94 7.34 -9.08
C LYS A 136 -9.79 6.12 -8.18
N GLU A 137 -8.81 6.14 -7.30
CA GLU A 137 -8.58 5.05 -6.33
C GLU A 137 -9.66 5.02 -5.24
N SER A 138 -9.99 6.16 -4.65
CA SER A 138 -11.04 6.24 -3.62
C SER A 138 -12.41 5.83 -4.17
N LYS A 139 -12.67 6.12 -5.45
CA LYS A 139 -13.90 5.73 -6.16
C LYS A 139 -14.08 4.22 -6.28
N LEU A 140 -13.04 3.41 -6.11
CA LEU A 140 -13.18 1.94 -6.03
C LEU A 140 -14.16 1.50 -4.93
N PHE A 141 -14.32 2.30 -3.88
CA PHE A 141 -15.37 2.09 -2.88
C PHE A 141 -16.76 2.12 -3.51
N CYS A 142 -17.03 3.09 -4.34
CA CYS A 142 -18.31 3.23 -5.04
C CYS A 142 -18.51 2.10 -6.05
N ASP A 143 -17.46 1.84 -6.85
CA ASP A 143 -17.53 0.93 -7.99
C ASP A 143 -17.71 -0.53 -7.58
N TRP A 144 -17.24 -0.92 -6.40
CA TRP A 144 -17.25 -2.31 -5.94
C TRP A 144 -18.03 -2.55 -4.66
N TYR A 145 -17.79 -1.76 -3.60
CA TYR A 145 -18.43 -2.00 -2.30
C TYR A 145 -19.86 -1.43 -2.28
N ALA A 146 -20.04 -0.15 -2.64
CA ALA A 146 -21.34 0.50 -2.56
C ALA A 146 -22.39 -0.19 -3.46
N LYS A 147 -22.02 -0.59 -4.67
CA LYS A 147 -22.89 -1.34 -5.59
C LYS A 147 -23.50 -2.60 -5.00
N LYS A 148 -22.88 -3.17 -3.96
CA LYS A 148 -23.39 -4.39 -3.32
C LYS A 148 -24.50 -4.13 -2.31
N TYR A 149 -24.55 -2.92 -1.73
CA TYR A 149 -25.47 -2.60 -0.63
C TYR A 149 -26.51 -1.55 -0.99
N ILE A 150 -26.24 -0.75 -2.01
CA ILE A 150 -27.13 0.33 -2.43
C ILE A 150 -27.92 -0.14 -3.66
N THR A 151 -29.24 0.03 -3.60
CA THR A 151 -30.13 -0.33 -4.73
C THR A 151 -29.80 0.51 -5.96
N LYS A 152 -30.01 -0.03 -7.15
CA LYS A 152 -29.74 0.68 -8.43
C LYS A 152 -30.40 2.07 -8.44
N LYS A 153 -31.66 2.19 -7.97
CA LYS A 153 -32.40 3.45 -7.91
C LYS A 153 -31.72 4.55 -7.08
N LYS A 154 -31.02 4.18 -5.98
CA LYS A 154 -30.34 5.12 -5.08
C LYS A 154 -28.86 5.31 -5.40
N LEU A 155 -28.27 4.43 -6.21
CA LEU A 155 -26.83 4.37 -6.43
C LEU A 155 -26.29 5.63 -7.13
N GLU A 156 -27.00 6.19 -8.07
CA GLU A 156 -26.58 7.41 -8.78
C GLU A 156 -26.52 8.60 -7.83
N SER A 157 -27.60 8.87 -7.09
CA SER A 157 -27.64 9.94 -6.08
C SER A 157 -26.57 9.76 -5.01
N PHE A 158 -26.32 8.52 -4.57
CA PHE A 158 -25.21 8.23 -3.65
C PHE A 158 -23.87 8.59 -4.27
N ASN A 159 -23.60 8.17 -5.52
CA ASN A 159 -22.33 8.42 -6.20
C ASN A 159 -22.08 9.92 -6.37
N ILE A 160 -23.09 10.71 -6.69
CA ILE A 160 -22.96 12.17 -6.78
C ILE A 160 -22.54 12.76 -5.44
N LYS A 161 -23.25 12.39 -4.36
CA LYS A 161 -22.98 12.90 -3.01
C LYS A 161 -21.60 12.50 -2.50
N ILE A 162 -21.23 11.22 -2.60
CA ILE A 162 -19.95 10.72 -2.10
C ILE A 162 -18.76 11.28 -2.90
N ASN A 163 -18.89 11.38 -4.22
CA ASN A 163 -17.85 11.95 -5.08
C ASN A 163 -17.60 13.44 -4.77
N LYS A 164 -18.66 14.20 -4.47
CA LYS A 164 -18.53 15.59 -4.00
C LYS A 164 -17.71 15.66 -2.72
N GLN A 165 -17.96 14.76 -1.75
CA GLN A 165 -17.22 14.73 -0.49
C GLN A 165 -15.77 14.29 -0.69
N ILE A 166 -15.49 13.29 -1.52
CA ILE A 166 -14.12 12.86 -1.83
C ILE A 166 -13.34 14.02 -2.47
N LYS A 167 -13.92 14.70 -3.46
CA LYS A 167 -13.30 15.87 -4.11
C LYS A 167 -13.03 17.00 -3.10
N PHE A 168 -13.99 17.29 -2.23
CA PHE A 168 -13.82 18.28 -1.16
C PHE A 168 -12.64 17.93 -0.24
N LEU A 169 -12.50 16.68 0.19
CA LEU A 169 -11.36 16.26 1.00
C LEU A 169 -10.04 16.40 0.25
N LEU A 170 -10.00 16.03 -1.03
CA LEU A 170 -8.79 16.13 -1.85
C LEU A 170 -8.35 17.59 -2.07
N THR A 171 -9.27 18.53 -2.21
CA THR A 171 -8.93 19.97 -2.30
C THR A 171 -8.46 20.56 -0.97
N ASN A 172 -8.71 19.88 0.14
CA ASN A 172 -8.25 20.26 1.48
C ASN A 172 -6.91 19.64 1.88
N LEU A 173 -6.25 18.87 1.01
CA LEU A 173 -4.84 18.49 1.22
C LEU A 173 -3.95 19.73 1.13
N LYS A 174 -3.05 19.91 2.10
CA LYS A 174 -2.23 21.11 2.26
C LYS A 174 -0.76 20.91 1.90
N SER A 175 -0.23 19.69 2.02
CA SER A 175 1.17 19.42 1.66
C SER A 175 1.34 19.26 0.15
N LYS A 176 2.51 19.67 -0.34
CA LYS A 176 2.91 19.48 -1.74
C LYS A 176 3.11 18.00 -2.07
N ASN A 177 2.87 17.63 -3.32
CA ASN A 177 3.21 16.33 -3.88
C ASN A 177 4.67 16.36 -4.39
N ASP A 178 5.64 16.30 -3.46
CA ASP A 178 7.07 16.43 -3.76
C ASP A 178 7.94 15.32 -3.16
N ILE A 179 7.29 14.30 -2.57
CA ILE A 179 7.95 13.19 -1.87
C ILE A 179 7.75 11.90 -2.64
N LEU A 180 8.79 11.05 -2.71
CA LEU A 180 8.65 9.69 -3.22
C LEU A 180 7.75 8.88 -2.26
N VAL A 181 6.63 8.39 -2.80
CA VAL A 181 5.62 7.61 -2.08
C VAL A 181 5.61 6.20 -2.65
N HIS A 182 5.76 5.21 -1.79
CA HIS A 182 5.73 3.79 -2.14
C HIS A 182 4.32 3.32 -2.55
N ARG A 183 3.29 3.93 -1.98
CA ARG A 183 1.84 3.65 -2.08
C ARG A 183 1.36 2.40 -1.36
N ASP A 184 2.19 1.36 -1.27
CA ASP A 184 1.90 0.14 -0.52
C ASP A 184 2.92 -0.08 0.61
N PHE A 185 3.24 1.02 1.34
CA PHE A 185 4.16 1.01 2.48
C PHE A 185 3.44 0.48 3.73
N HIS A 186 3.30 -0.82 3.81
CA HIS A 186 2.64 -1.51 4.91
C HIS A 186 3.45 -2.73 5.39
N VAL A 187 3.18 -3.21 6.58
CA VAL A 187 3.99 -4.22 7.28
C VAL A 187 4.23 -5.53 6.51
N SER A 188 3.39 -5.88 5.53
CA SER A 188 3.58 -7.08 4.70
C SER A 188 4.57 -6.87 3.55
N ASN A 189 4.87 -5.62 3.17
CA ASN A 189 5.82 -5.27 2.12
C ASN A 189 7.17 -4.79 2.68
N LEU A 190 7.34 -4.86 4.01
CA LEU A 190 8.59 -4.57 4.70
C LEU A 190 9.22 -5.89 5.15
N MET A 191 10.48 -6.11 4.76
CA MET A 191 11.21 -7.35 4.97
C MET A 191 12.39 -7.12 5.94
N ILE A 192 12.71 -8.12 6.75
CA ILE A 192 14.00 -8.15 7.47
C ILE A 192 14.98 -8.94 6.60
N TYR A 193 16.02 -8.26 6.15
CA TYR A 193 17.08 -8.86 5.36
C TYR A 193 18.44 -8.46 5.92
N LYS A 194 19.26 -9.46 6.32
CA LYS A 194 20.58 -9.23 6.94
C LYS A 194 20.50 -8.20 8.10
N LYS A 195 19.55 -8.39 9.00
CA LYS A 195 19.29 -7.52 10.17
C LYS A 195 18.92 -6.07 9.85
N LYS A 196 18.53 -5.76 8.60
CA LYS A 196 18.10 -4.43 8.16
C LYS A 196 16.72 -4.50 7.54
N LEU A 197 15.98 -3.41 7.59
CA LEU A 197 14.71 -3.30 6.88
C LEU A 197 14.93 -3.06 5.39
N ALA A 198 14.17 -3.80 4.59
CA ALA A 198 14.08 -3.69 3.14
C ALA A 198 12.61 -3.52 2.72
N THR A 199 12.39 -2.99 1.54
CA THR A 199 11.04 -2.87 0.96
C THR A 199 10.92 -3.66 -0.34
N ILE A 200 9.75 -4.22 -0.58
CA ILE A 200 9.38 -4.93 -1.81
C ILE A 200 8.10 -4.34 -2.39
N ASP A 201 7.72 -4.77 -3.60
CA ASP A 201 6.49 -4.33 -4.30
C ASP A 201 6.47 -2.82 -4.60
N THR A 202 7.60 -2.31 -5.10
CA THR A 202 7.93 -0.88 -5.21
C THR A 202 7.48 -0.22 -6.51
N GLN A 203 7.08 -0.99 -7.52
CA GLN A 203 6.85 -0.52 -8.90
C GLN A 203 5.71 0.50 -9.05
N ASP A 204 4.84 0.58 -8.08
CA ASP A 204 3.72 1.53 -8.08
C ASP A 204 4.07 2.88 -7.42
N ALA A 205 5.36 3.09 -7.08
CA ALA A 205 5.82 4.31 -6.44
C ALA A 205 5.61 5.55 -7.33
N LEU A 206 5.19 6.64 -6.71
CA LEU A 206 4.90 7.94 -7.34
C LEU A 206 5.49 9.09 -6.53
N ILE A 207 5.45 10.30 -7.05
CA ILE A 207 5.75 11.52 -6.29
C ILE A 207 4.43 12.05 -5.72
N GLY A 208 4.30 12.11 -4.40
CA GLY A 208 3.03 12.45 -3.76
C GLY A 208 3.16 13.12 -2.40
N ASN A 209 2.05 13.13 -1.68
CA ASN A 209 1.95 13.71 -0.34
C ASN A 209 2.63 12.81 0.71
N ARG A 210 3.48 13.41 1.55
CA ARG A 210 4.26 12.69 2.57
C ARG A 210 3.43 11.90 3.60
N ALA A 211 2.20 12.33 3.84
CA ALA A 211 1.32 11.67 4.79
C ALA A 211 0.77 10.34 4.27
N TYR A 212 0.83 10.07 2.96
CA TYR A 212 0.21 8.88 2.37
C TYR A 212 0.79 7.55 2.90
N ASP A 213 2.11 7.40 2.84
CA ASP A 213 2.77 6.17 3.30
C ASP A 213 2.78 6.07 4.83
N LEU A 214 2.80 7.21 5.53
CA LEU A 214 2.63 7.24 6.98
C LEU A 214 1.26 6.68 7.38
N ALA A 215 0.19 7.12 6.69
CA ALA A 215 -1.16 6.58 6.88
C ALA A 215 -1.26 5.10 6.48
N SER A 216 -0.54 4.70 5.42
CA SER A 216 -0.46 3.30 4.99
C SER A 216 0.13 2.38 6.05
N LEU A 217 1.14 2.86 6.79
CA LEU A 217 1.81 2.10 7.84
C LEU A 217 1.02 2.07 9.15
N ILE A 218 0.53 3.23 9.60
CA ILE A 218 -0.15 3.38 10.90
C ILE A 218 -1.55 2.75 10.86
N ASP A 219 -2.29 2.98 9.78
CA ASP A 219 -3.65 2.48 9.59
C ASP A 219 -3.70 1.28 8.63
N ASP A 220 -2.71 0.38 8.78
CA ASP A 220 -2.69 -0.88 8.03
C ASP A 220 -3.79 -1.83 8.51
N VAL A 221 -4.68 -2.20 7.60
CA VAL A 221 -5.80 -3.12 7.87
C VAL A 221 -5.37 -4.55 8.18
N ARG A 222 -4.14 -4.93 7.86
CA ARG A 222 -3.61 -6.28 8.03
C ARG A 222 -3.18 -6.56 9.47
N TYR A 223 -2.78 -5.52 10.19
CA TYR A 223 -2.33 -5.61 11.58
C TYR A 223 -3.11 -4.65 12.47
N LYS A 224 -3.94 -5.21 13.36
CA LYS A 224 -4.72 -4.43 14.32
C LYS A 224 -3.82 -3.89 15.42
N SER A 225 -3.56 -2.60 15.42
CA SER A 225 -2.86 -1.87 16.48
C SER A 225 -3.84 -1.06 17.33
N ASN A 226 -3.52 -0.89 18.62
CA ASN A 226 -4.27 0.00 19.50
C ASN A 226 -3.90 1.48 19.25
N ASN A 227 -4.70 2.40 19.79
CA ASN A 227 -4.49 3.84 19.56
C ASN A 227 -3.16 4.31 20.13
N LYS A 228 -2.76 3.84 21.32
CA LYS A 228 -1.46 4.20 21.91
C LYS A 228 -0.30 3.90 20.97
N LEU A 229 -0.25 2.69 20.40
CA LEU A 229 0.80 2.33 19.43
C LEU A 229 0.77 3.22 18.17
N LYS A 230 -0.44 3.55 17.66
CA LYS A 230 -0.59 4.46 16.53
C LYS A 230 -0.03 5.86 16.83
N ASP A 231 -0.35 6.37 18.02
CA ASP A 231 0.11 7.68 18.48
C ASP A 231 1.63 7.70 18.71
N ASP A 232 2.18 6.64 19.30
CA ASP A 232 3.63 6.49 19.50
C ASP A 232 4.39 6.50 18.16
N ILE A 233 3.88 5.79 17.15
CA ILE A 233 4.48 5.75 15.80
C ILE A 233 4.37 7.13 15.12
N TYR A 234 3.21 7.77 15.20
CA TYR A 234 2.98 9.10 14.63
C TYR A 234 3.89 10.15 15.28
N ASN A 235 3.98 10.13 16.61
CA ASN A 235 4.84 11.04 17.37
C ASN A 235 6.34 10.80 17.09
N TYR A 236 6.76 9.55 16.90
CA TYR A 236 8.12 9.24 16.49
C TYR A 236 8.44 9.85 15.12
N TYR A 237 7.53 9.73 14.15
CA TYR A 237 7.70 10.36 12.84
C TYR A 237 7.79 11.89 12.95
N LEU A 238 6.94 12.53 13.77
CA LEU A 238 7.01 13.96 14.05
C LEU A 238 8.34 14.37 14.66
N LYS A 239 8.83 13.62 15.66
CA LYS A 239 10.11 13.88 16.32
C LYS A 239 11.28 13.91 15.33
N LEU A 240 11.33 12.93 14.43
CA LEU A 240 12.38 12.82 13.39
C LEU A 240 12.33 13.96 12.36
N ASN A 241 11.19 14.62 12.22
CA ASN A 241 10.96 15.65 11.21
C ASN A 241 10.61 17.02 11.81
N LYS A 242 10.91 17.25 13.11
CA LYS A 242 10.47 18.41 13.90
C LYS A 242 10.67 19.78 13.22
N HIS A 243 11.78 19.97 12.52
CA HIS A 243 12.12 21.26 11.88
C HIS A 243 11.68 21.37 10.41
N LYS A 244 11.03 20.34 9.87
CA LYS A 244 10.70 20.25 8.43
C LYS A 244 9.22 20.19 8.15
N ILE A 245 8.39 19.96 9.18
CA ILE A 245 6.98 19.63 9.00
C ILE A 245 6.12 20.47 9.94
N ASN A 246 5.12 21.13 9.37
CA ASN A 246 4.03 21.71 10.15
C ASN A 246 3.11 20.56 10.64
N LYS A 247 2.97 20.45 11.96
CA LYS A 247 2.21 19.35 12.60
C LYS A 247 0.72 19.38 12.24
N VAL A 248 0.13 20.57 12.16
CA VAL A 248 -1.30 20.76 11.85
C VAL A 248 -1.58 20.32 10.41
N ILE A 249 -0.73 20.75 9.48
CA ILE A 249 -0.82 20.36 8.07
C ILE A 249 -0.65 18.85 7.92
N LEU A 250 0.36 18.27 8.58
CA LEU A 250 0.59 16.83 8.50
C LEU A 250 -0.60 16.03 9.05
N LEU A 251 -1.16 16.44 10.18
CA LEU A 251 -2.31 15.75 10.79
C LEU A 251 -3.53 15.79 9.87
N ASN A 252 -3.85 16.98 9.33
CA ASN A 252 -4.92 17.13 8.35
C ASN A 252 -4.76 16.19 7.15
N ASP A 253 -3.59 16.18 6.52
CA ASP A 253 -3.34 15.35 5.34
C ASP A 253 -3.31 13.86 5.69
N PHE A 254 -2.77 13.52 6.85
CA PHE A 254 -2.73 12.15 7.35
C PHE A 254 -4.14 11.57 7.56
N GLU A 255 -5.03 12.31 8.19
CA GLU A 255 -6.41 11.86 8.43
C GLU A 255 -7.20 11.75 7.13
N ILE A 256 -7.11 12.74 6.23
CA ILE A 256 -7.75 12.70 4.92
C ILE A 256 -7.27 11.49 4.12
N LEU A 257 -5.95 11.32 3.99
CA LEU A 257 -5.37 10.24 3.20
C LEU A 257 -5.62 8.87 3.82
N SER A 258 -5.65 8.77 5.15
CA SER A 258 -6.04 7.51 5.83
C SER A 258 -7.48 7.12 5.49
N VAL A 259 -8.41 8.05 5.56
CA VAL A 259 -9.83 7.79 5.22
C VAL A 259 -9.97 7.37 3.76
N LEU A 260 -9.44 8.15 2.83
CA LEU A 260 -9.54 7.86 1.39
C LEU A 260 -8.86 6.55 1.02
N ARG A 261 -7.70 6.26 1.62
CA ARG A 261 -6.99 4.99 1.43
C ARG A 261 -7.80 3.80 1.96
N ASN A 262 -8.43 3.91 3.13
CA ASN A 262 -9.26 2.83 3.65
C ASN A 262 -10.54 2.63 2.83
N MET A 263 -11.13 3.67 2.26
CA MET A 263 -12.21 3.53 1.26
C MET A 263 -11.71 2.77 0.02
N LYS A 264 -10.57 3.15 -0.56
CA LYS A 264 -9.91 2.42 -1.65
C LYS A 264 -9.75 0.93 -1.31
N ILE A 265 -9.21 0.61 -0.13
CA ILE A 265 -8.95 -0.76 0.34
C ILE A 265 -10.23 -1.58 0.41
N ILE A 266 -11.31 -1.03 0.96
CA ILE A 266 -12.63 -1.69 1.01
C ILE A 266 -13.09 -2.06 -0.41
N GLY A 267 -12.98 -1.11 -1.36
CA GLY A 267 -13.31 -1.34 -2.76
C GLY A 267 -12.44 -2.42 -3.40
N ILE A 268 -11.12 -2.38 -3.18
CA ILE A 268 -10.18 -3.38 -3.67
C ILE A 268 -10.52 -4.77 -3.13
N PHE A 269 -10.81 -4.92 -1.84
CA PHE A 269 -11.10 -6.23 -1.25
C PHE A 269 -12.36 -6.87 -1.82
N VAL A 270 -13.40 -6.07 -2.09
CA VAL A 270 -14.59 -6.59 -2.80
C VAL A 270 -14.26 -6.95 -4.24
N ARG A 271 -13.49 -6.12 -4.96
CA ARG A 271 -13.03 -6.42 -6.32
C ARG A 271 -12.26 -7.74 -6.37
N LEU A 272 -11.31 -7.95 -5.47
CA LEU A 272 -10.52 -9.18 -5.37
C LEU A 272 -11.40 -10.40 -5.10
N ALA A 273 -12.42 -10.27 -4.26
CA ALA A 273 -13.34 -11.36 -3.95
C ALA A 273 -14.24 -11.71 -5.14
N VAL A 274 -14.77 -10.70 -5.84
CA VAL A 274 -15.72 -10.89 -6.95
C VAL A 274 -15.00 -11.29 -8.24
N ARG A 275 -13.99 -10.51 -8.65
CA ARG A 275 -13.29 -10.70 -9.92
C ARG A 275 -12.25 -11.82 -9.86
N ASP A 276 -11.43 -11.81 -8.79
CA ASP A 276 -10.23 -12.67 -8.70
C ASP A 276 -10.44 -13.87 -7.76
N LYS A 277 -11.68 -14.05 -7.25
CA LYS A 277 -12.07 -15.14 -6.33
C LYS A 277 -11.26 -15.21 -5.03
N LYS A 278 -10.54 -14.12 -4.67
CA LYS A 278 -9.70 -14.01 -3.46
C LYS A 278 -10.52 -13.51 -2.27
N LYS A 279 -11.36 -14.38 -1.73
CA LYS A 279 -12.35 -14.06 -0.67
C LYS A 279 -11.75 -13.74 0.71
N THR A 280 -10.50 -14.14 0.96
CA THR A 280 -9.83 -14.01 2.27
C THR A 280 -9.67 -12.56 2.75
N TYR A 281 -9.65 -11.60 1.83
CA TYR A 281 -9.53 -10.16 2.14
C TYR A 281 -10.79 -9.55 2.75
N LEU A 282 -11.96 -10.13 2.48
CA LEU A 282 -13.25 -9.59 2.96
C LEU A 282 -13.32 -9.51 4.48
N LYS A 283 -12.63 -10.39 5.21
CA LYS A 283 -12.55 -10.38 6.68
C LYS A 283 -11.87 -9.13 7.26
N LEU A 284 -11.15 -8.37 6.42
CA LEU A 284 -10.44 -7.16 6.82
C LEU A 284 -11.32 -5.90 6.69
N ILE A 285 -12.43 -5.97 5.96
CA ILE A 285 -13.33 -4.82 5.72
C ILE A 285 -13.86 -4.20 7.01
N PRO A 286 -14.33 -4.97 8.03
CA PRO A 286 -14.79 -4.35 9.26
C PRO A 286 -13.73 -3.53 9.99
N TYR A 287 -12.45 -3.93 9.90
CA TYR A 287 -11.38 -3.14 10.50
C TYR A 287 -11.04 -1.91 9.67
N ALA A 288 -11.11 -1.98 8.34
CA ALA A 288 -10.97 -0.79 7.48
C ALA A 288 -12.06 0.26 7.80
N TRP A 289 -13.29 -0.16 8.05
CA TRP A 289 -14.36 0.72 8.52
C TRP A 289 -14.05 1.36 9.88
N LYS A 290 -13.54 0.60 10.84
CA LYS A 290 -13.10 1.15 12.14
C LYS A 290 -12.01 2.21 12.00
N LEU A 291 -11.11 2.05 11.04
CA LEU A 291 -10.07 3.04 10.77
C LEU A 291 -10.65 4.33 10.15
N ILE A 292 -11.65 4.21 9.26
CA ILE A 292 -12.40 5.36 8.75
C ILE A 292 -13.10 6.07 9.93
N GLU A 293 -13.83 5.35 10.76
CA GLU A 293 -14.54 5.89 11.93
C GLU A 293 -13.58 6.59 12.90
N LEU A 294 -12.42 5.98 13.20
CA LEU A 294 -11.38 6.55 14.06
C LEU A 294 -10.93 7.94 13.58
N ARG A 295 -10.71 8.11 12.27
CA ARG A 295 -10.20 9.37 11.70
C ARG A 295 -11.29 10.41 11.47
N THR A 296 -12.54 9.99 11.33
CA THR A 296 -13.67 10.91 11.09
C THR A 296 -14.39 11.35 12.38
N GLN A 297 -14.04 10.78 13.54
CA GLN A 297 -14.82 10.94 14.76
C GLN A 297 -14.80 12.37 15.30
N ASN A 298 -13.62 13.03 15.31
CA ASN A 298 -13.40 14.29 16.00
C ASN A 298 -12.90 15.40 15.04
N ASN A 299 -13.16 15.29 13.75
CA ASN A 299 -12.70 16.28 12.78
C ASN A 299 -13.85 16.67 11.83
N GLN A 300 -14.31 17.91 11.97
CA GLN A 300 -15.45 18.47 11.23
C GLN A 300 -15.29 18.44 9.70
N ILE A 301 -14.06 18.40 9.18
CA ILE A 301 -13.81 18.30 7.74
C ILE A 301 -14.48 17.07 7.12
N PHE A 302 -14.77 16.06 7.92
CA PHE A 302 -15.41 14.81 7.49
C PHE A 302 -16.94 14.77 7.67
N ASP A 303 -17.56 15.81 8.25
CA ASP A 303 -19.01 15.77 8.59
C ASP A 303 -19.88 15.43 7.38
N GLY A 304 -19.59 16.04 6.23
CA GLY A 304 -20.30 15.74 4.99
C GLY A 304 -20.11 14.30 4.53
N LEU A 305 -18.88 13.79 4.54
CA LEU A 305 -18.59 12.40 4.20
C LEU A 305 -19.24 11.44 5.19
N LYS A 306 -19.09 11.70 6.48
CA LYS A 306 -19.65 10.88 7.59
C LYS A 306 -21.17 10.75 7.43
N ARG A 307 -21.90 11.87 7.20
CA ARG A 307 -23.35 11.86 6.98
C ARG A 307 -23.74 10.97 5.81
N VAL A 308 -23.04 11.06 4.67
CA VAL A 308 -23.32 10.22 3.50
C VAL A 308 -23.06 8.74 3.82
N LEU A 309 -21.98 8.43 4.54
CA LEU A 309 -21.64 7.06 4.91
C LEU A 309 -22.60 6.48 5.95
N ASP A 310 -23.01 7.25 6.96
CA ASP A 310 -23.90 6.80 8.03
C ASP A 310 -25.31 6.45 7.54
N ILE A 311 -25.85 7.28 6.62
CA ILE A 311 -27.14 7.03 5.99
C ILE A 311 -27.14 5.74 5.17
N ASN A 312 -26.07 5.46 4.44
CA ASN A 312 -26.04 4.37 3.46
C ASN A 312 -25.44 3.07 3.98
N PHE A 313 -24.58 3.14 5.01
CA PHE A 313 -23.88 2.00 5.58
C PHE A 313 -23.99 1.98 7.10
N PRO A 314 -25.15 1.57 7.67
CA PRO A 314 -25.32 1.45 9.11
C PRO A 314 -24.31 0.45 9.72
N LYS A 315 -24.06 0.55 11.04
CA LYS A 315 -23.07 -0.28 11.76
C LYS A 315 -23.21 -1.79 11.48
N LYS A 316 -24.44 -2.28 11.27
CA LYS A 316 -24.70 -3.68 10.89
C LYS A 316 -23.99 -4.06 9.58
N ILE A 317 -24.00 -3.20 8.58
CA ILE A 317 -23.32 -3.44 7.29
C ILE A 317 -21.80 -3.33 7.45
N ARG A 318 -21.29 -2.32 8.19
CA ARG A 318 -19.85 -2.12 8.39
C ARG A 318 -19.19 -3.29 9.13
N ASN A 319 -19.91 -3.92 10.07
CA ASN A 319 -19.42 -5.00 10.92
C ASN A 319 -19.77 -6.40 10.40
N LEU A 320 -20.33 -6.54 9.21
CA LEU A 320 -20.69 -7.83 8.66
C LEU A 320 -19.49 -8.79 8.68
N LYS A 321 -19.64 -9.89 9.42
CA LYS A 321 -18.79 -11.06 9.24
C LYS A 321 -19.16 -11.65 7.88
N TRP A 322 -18.29 -11.47 6.90
CA TRP A 322 -18.49 -11.94 5.54
C TRP A 322 -18.52 -13.47 5.50
N LYS A 323 -19.70 -14.06 5.80
CA LYS A 323 -20.05 -15.40 5.36
C LYS A 323 -20.47 -15.27 3.90
N LEU A 324 -19.61 -15.74 3.02
CA LEU A 324 -19.85 -15.66 1.57
C LEU A 324 -20.97 -16.60 1.17
N ARG A 325 -22.19 -16.11 1.15
CA ARG A 325 -23.19 -16.57 0.18
C ARG A 325 -23.00 -15.71 -1.07
N LEU A 326 -22.23 -16.23 -2.03
CA LEU A 326 -22.26 -15.78 -3.42
C LEU A 326 -23.31 -16.64 -4.08
N HIS A 327 -24.44 -16.04 -4.44
CA HIS A 327 -25.31 -16.59 -5.45
C HIS A 327 -24.69 -16.37 -6.81
#